data_e1d410a652916dce18778e3881c6ce63
#
_entry.id   e1d410a652916dce18778e3881c6ce63
#
_cell.length_a   1.000
_cell.length_b   1.000
_cell.length_c   1.000
_cell.angle_alpha   90.00
_cell.angle_beta   90.00
_cell.angle_gamma   90.00
#
_symmetry.space_group_name_H-M   'P 1'
#
loop_
_entity.id
_entity.type
_entity.pdbx_description
1 polymer ?
#
loop_
_entity_poly.entity_id
_entity_poly.type
_entity_poly.pdbx_seq_one_letter_code
_entity_poly.pdbx_strand_id
1 'polypeptide(L)'
;MGTDKRNRKKENRRQRLDDLAKQQQRKRTRKLATRAAIFIAVVVGVALIISVSGGSDSTSTNDTTVDTTATAPVEGRAITGETPCPAVDGSEARAATFENAPSNCLDASKTYTAVVTTNKGEFSIVLDQNKAPLAANSFVTLARYKYFDNTQCHRAILDFVVQCGDPTATGSGGPGYSFADELPQAGEYKLGSIAMANSGPNTNGSQFFIITGDQGITLPPSYTLFGQVTSGLDTTVPALNAASNPDPAANGVPPLEIITIVSVVITES
;
A
#
# COMPACT_ATOMS: atom_id res chain seq x y z
N MET A 1 61.29 17.30 0.48
CA MET A 1 60.90 16.07 -0.25
C MET A 1 59.69 15.29 0.35
N GLY A 2 59.07 15.69 1.47
CA GLY A 2 57.98 14.95 2.11
C GLY A 2 56.55 15.35 1.68
N THR A 3 56.36 16.55 1.18
CA THR A 3 55.06 17.16 0.84
C THR A 3 54.44 16.63 -0.48
N ASP A 4 55.27 16.38 -1.49
CA ASP A 4 54.82 15.87 -2.80
C ASP A 4 54.23 14.46 -2.74
N LYS A 5 54.86 13.60 -1.95
CA LYS A 5 54.41 12.19 -1.76
C LYS A 5 53.06 12.11 -1.03
N ARG A 6 52.81 13.06 -0.11
CA ARG A 6 51.51 13.18 0.60
C ARG A 6 50.42 13.71 -0.31
N ASN A 7 50.71 14.67 -1.17
CA ASN A 7 49.75 15.25 -2.10
C ASN A 7 49.33 14.25 -3.19
N ARG A 8 50.27 13.54 -3.80
CA ARG A 8 49.95 12.42 -4.73
C ARG A 8 49.10 11.32 -4.09
N LYS A 9 49.32 11.00 -2.83
CA LYS A 9 48.51 10.00 -2.12
C LYS A 9 47.06 10.50 -1.90
N LYS A 10 46.84 11.80 -1.63
CA LYS A 10 45.51 12.42 -1.49
C LYS A 10 44.79 12.51 -2.83
N GLU A 11 45.47 12.86 -3.91
CA GLU A 11 44.91 12.91 -5.26
C GLU A 11 44.49 11.53 -5.75
N ASN A 12 45.34 10.52 -5.61
CA ASN A 12 44.98 9.14 -5.98
C ASN A 12 43.78 8.61 -5.17
N ARG A 13 43.64 9.01 -3.91
CA ARG A 13 42.49 8.63 -3.09
C ARG A 13 41.20 9.35 -3.55
N ARG A 14 41.29 10.62 -3.92
CA ARG A 14 40.15 11.36 -4.49
C ARG A 14 39.70 10.75 -5.82
N GLN A 15 40.63 10.50 -6.72
CA GLN A 15 40.32 9.88 -8.02
C GLN A 15 39.63 8.52 -7.85
N ARG A 16 40.09 7.66 -6.94
CA ARG A 16 39.42 6.38 -6.64
C ARG A 16 38.01 6.54 -6.10
N LEU A 17 37.78 7.54 -5.25
CA LEU A 17 36.43 7.82 -4.72
C LEU A 17 35.48 8.34 -5.82
N ASP A 18 35.98 9.21 -6.71
CA ASP A 18 35.21 9.73 -7.85
C ASP A 18 34.88 8.62 -8.86
N ASP A 19 35.81 7.71 -9.11
CA ASP A 19 35.59 6.57 -10.00
C ASP A 19 34.58 5.58 -9.42
N LEU A 20 34.62 5.34 -8.11
CA LEU A 20 33.62 4.51 -7.42
C LEU A 20 32.22 5.15 -7.45
N ALA A 21 32.14 6.48 -7.24
CA ALA A 21 30.88 7.22 -7.33
C ALA A 21 30.30 7.16 -8.74
N LYS A 22 31.13 7.35 -9.78
CA LYS A 22 30.71 7.24 -11.18
C LYS A 22 30.26 5.81 -11.54
N GLN A 23 30.94 4.77 -11.01
CA GLN A 23 30.53 3.39 -11.22
C GLN A 23 29.18 3.09 -10.55
N GLN A 24 28.95 3.60 -9.34
CA GLN A 24 27.65 3.45 -8.66
C GLN A 24 26.53 4.18 -9.40
N GLN A 25 26.77 5.40 -9.89
CA GLN A 25 25.79 6.12 -10.73
C GLN A 25 25.46 5.34 -12.01
N ARG A 26 26.48 4.85 -12.74
CA ARG A 26 26.25 4.03 -13.95
C ARG A 26 25.48 2.74 -13.68
N LYS A 27 25.70 2.09 -12.52
CA LYS A 27 24.92 0.92 -12.11
C LYS A 27 23.46 1.28 -11.80
N ARG A 28 23.20 2.43 -11.16
CA ARG A 28 21.84 2.94 -10.88
C ARG A 28 21.10 3.30 -12.17
N THR A 29 21.74 4.04 -13.07
CA THR A 29 21.13 4.42 -14.37
C THR A 29 20.86 3.21 -15.27
N ARG A 30 21.76 2.21 -15.30
CA ARG A 30 21.51 0.96 -16.03
C ARG A 30 20.33 0.18 -15.45
N LYS A 31 20.22 0.07 -14.11
CA LYS A 31 19.07 -0.59 -13.46
C LYS A 31 17.75 0.14 -13.73
N LEU A 32 17.75 1.49 -13.75
CA LEU A 32 16.56 2.27 -14.12
C LEU A 32 16.19 2.08 -15.60
N ALA A 33 17.17 2.12 -16.50
CA ALA A 33 16.93 1.92 -17.94
C ALA A 33 16.42 0.51 -18.25
N THR A 34 16.95 -0.53 -17.58
CA THR A 34 16.46 -1.90 -17.72
C THR A 34 15.02 -2.07 -17.20
N ARG A 35 14.68 -1.41 -16.09
CA ARG A 35 13.32 -1.42 -15.54
C ARG A 35 12.33 -0.70 -16.44
N ALA A 36 12.71 0.45 -17.02
CA ALA A 36 11.88 1.17 -17.99
C ALA A 36 11.67 0.36 -19.27
N ALA A 37 12.70 -0.33 -19.79
CA ALA A 37 12.58 -1.19 -20.96
C ALA A 37 11.66 -2.40 -20.72
N ILE A 38 11.69 -2.99 -19.54
CA ILE A 38 10.79 -4.11 -19.17
C ILE A 38 9.34 -3.60 -19.09
N PHE A 39 9.10 -2.40 -18.53
CA PHE A 39 7.77 -1.81 -18.46
C PHE A 39 7.17 -1.56 -19.85
N ILE A 40 7.95 -1.04 -20.79
CA ILE A 40 7.52 -0.78 -22.17
C ILE A 40 7.23 -2.12 -22.91
N ALA A 41 8.03 -3.14 -22.68
CA ALA A 41 7.82 -4.46 -23.30
C ALA A 41 6.54 -5.16 -22.80
N VAL A 42 6.18 -4.98 -21.53
CA VAL A 42 4.94 -5.54 -20.95
C VAL A 42 3.70 -4.82 -21.50
N VAL A 43 3.75 -3.50 -21.65
CA VAL A 43 2.62 -2.72 -22.18
C VAL A 43 2.37 -3.02 -23.65
N VAL A 44 3.42 -3.19 -24.46
CA VAL A 44 3.30 -3.54 -25.88
C VAL A 44 2.86 -5.00 -26.08
N GLY A 45 3.29 -5.93 -25.19
CA GLY A 45 2.90 -7.33 -25.23
C GLY A 45 1.40 -7.56 -24.97
N VAL A 46 0.83 -6.81 -24.02
CA VAL A 46 -0.60 -6.90 -23.69
C VAL A 46 -1.48 -6.35 -24.81
N ALA A 47 -1.06 -5.28 -25.49
CA ALA A 47 -1.81 -4.72 -26.62
C ALA A 47 -1.89 -5.64 -27.85
N LEU A 48 -0.90 -6.52 -28.05
CA LEU A 48 -0.87 -7.48 -29.17
C LEU A 48 -1.71 -8.75 -28.93
N ILE A 49 -1.96 -9.12 -27.68
CA ILE A 49 -2.76 -10.32 -27.34
C ILE A 49 -4.27 -10.08 -27.54
N ILE A 50 -4.73 -8.85 -27.43
CA ILE A 50 -6.17 -8.52 -27.55
C ILE A 50 -6.65 -8.53 -29.01
N SER A 51 -5.75 -8.54 -29.99
CA SER A 51 -6.11 -8.43 -31.42
C SER A 51 -6.28 -9.76 -32.16
N VAL A 52 -6.14 -10.94 -31.54
CA VAL A 52 -6.12 -12.24 -32.25
C VAL A 52 -7.09 -13.30 -31.67
N SER A 53 -8.10 -12.96 -30.90
CA SER A 53 -9.07 -13.96 -30.40
C SER A 53 -10.50 -13.68 -30.85
N GLY A 54 -10.75 -13.90 -32.13
CA GLY A 54 -12.08 -14.12 -32.64
C GLY A 54 -12.11 -15.49 -33.34
N GLY A 55 -12.77 -16.51 -32.73
CA GLY A 55 -12.97 -17.82 -33.38
C GLY A 55 -13.36 -18.90 -32.37
N SER A 56 -14.61 -19.31 -32.40
CA SER A 56 -15.22 -20.39 -31.63
C SER A 56 -14.59 -21.74 -31.94
N ASP A 57 -14.35 -22.60 -30.95
CA ASP A 57 -14.88 -23.98 -30.97
C ASP A 57 -14.75 -24.66 -29.59
N SER A 58 -15.79 -25.44 -29.27
CA SER A 58 -15.98 -26.18 -28.04
C SER A 58 -15.24 -27.50 -28.07
N THR A 59 -14.41 -27.81 -27.07
CA THR A 59 -14.16 -29.23 -26.72
C THR A 59 -13.80 -29.33 -25.21
N SER A 60 -14.59 -30.10 -24.49
CA SER A 60 -14.48 -30.41 -23.07
C SER A 60 -13.31 -31.35 -22.80
N THR A 61 -12.39 -30.95 -21.91
CA THR A 61 -11.52 -31.89 -21.21
C THR A 61 -11.42 -31.45 -19.75
N ASN A 62 -11.78 -32.34 -18.85
CA ASN A 62 -11.64 -32.20 -17.39
C ASN A 62 -10.15 -32.03 -17.05
N ASP A 63 -9.78 -30.89 -16.55
CA ASP A 63 -8.53 -30.69 -15.84
C ASP A 63 -8.81 -30.03 -14.50
N THR A 64 -8.21 -30.56 -13.46
CA THR A 64 -8.40 -30.14 -12.07
C THR A 64 -7.79 -28.77 -11.86
N THR A 65 -8.57 -27.71 -12.12
CA THR A 65 -8.16 -26.34 -11.87
C THR A 65 -8.16 -26.08 -10.36
N VAL A 66 -7.00 -25.73 -9.84
CA VAL A 66 -6.88 -25.00 -8.58
C VAL A 66 -7.70 -23.72 -8.75
N ASP A 67 -8.79 -23.62 -8.03
CA ASP A 67 -9.72 -22.47 -8.02
C ASP A 67 -9.01 -21.24 -7.43
N THR A 68 -8.32 -20.51 -8.30
CA THR A 68 -7.84 -19.15 -7.99
C THR A 68 -9.01 -18.21 -8.29
N THR A 69 -10.01 -18.21 -7.44
CA THR A 69 -11.15 -17.31 -7.56
C THR A 69 -10.66 -15.88 -7.40
N ALA A 70 -10.37 -15.21 -8.51
CA ALA A 70 -10.25 -13.75 -8.52
C ALA A 70 -11.60 -13.21 -8.04
N THR A 71 -11.64 -12.72 -6.81
CA THR A 71 -12.85 -12.14 -6.23
C THR A 71 -13.27 -10.95 -7.10
N ALA A 72 -14.51 -10.96 -7.58
CA ALA A 72 -15.07 -9.83 -8.30
C ALA A 72 -14.94 -8.55 -7.48
N PRO A 73 -14.73 -7.38 -8.13
CA PRO A 73 -14.64 -6.10 -7.42
C PRO A 73 -15.86 -5.92 -6.52
N VAL A 74 -15.63 -5.45 -5.30
CA VAL A 74 -16.73 -5.28 -4.35
C VAL A 74 -17.59 -4.10 -4.80
N GLU A 75 -18.81 -4.38 -5.17
CA GLU A 75 -19.74 -3.38 -5.68
C GLU A 75 -20.12 -2.34 -4.62
N GLY A 76 -20.31 -1.09 -5.02
CA GLY A 76 -20.76 0.01 -4.20
C GLY A 76 -21.21 1.20 -5.04
N ARG A 77 -21.97 2.11 -4.44
CA ARG A 77 -22.42 3.32 -5.13
C ARG A 77 -21.24 4.25 -5.45
N ALA A 78 -21.40 5.07 -6.48
CA ALA A 78 -20.53 6.22 -6.75
C ALA A 78 -21.07 7.46 -6.03
N ILE A 79 -20.16 8.25 -5.43
CA ILE A 79 -20.46 9.59 -4.90
C ILE A 79 -19.90 10.60 -5.89
N THR A 80 -20.78 11.40 -6.50
CA THR A 80 -20.43 12.47 -7.44
C THR A 80 -20.56 13.84 -6.76
N GLY A 81 -19.74 14.79 -7.17
CA GLY A 81 -19.65 16.10 -6.55
C GLY A 81 -18.87 16.06 -5.22
N GLU A 82 -19.29 16.86 -4.25
CA GLU A 82 -18.68 16.87 -2.92
C GLU A 82 -18.94 15.54 -2.20
N THR A 83 -17.93 15.03 -1.51
CA THR A 83 -18.07 13.86 -0.64
C THR A 83 -18.60 14.32 0.73
N PRO A 84 -19.87 14.04 1.08
CA PRO A 84 -20.40 14.44 2.37
C PRO A 84 -19.79 13.63 3.51
N CYS A 85 -19.81 14.19 4.73
CA CYS A 85 -19.42 13.44 5.90
C CYS A 85 -20.46 12.34 6.18
N PRO A 86 -20.02 11.07 6.27
CA PRO A 86 -20.92 9.96 6.54
C PRO A 86 -21.44 9.97 7.98
N ALA A 87 -22.60 9.35 8.19
CA ALA A 87 -23.14 9.14 9.52
C ALA A 87 -22.15 8.40 10.43
N VAL A 88 -22.02 8.88 11.68
CA VAL A 88 -21.04 8.35 12.64
C VAL A 88 -21.36 6.92 13.10
N ASP A 89 -22.63 6.51 12.99
CA ASP A 89 -23.10 5.17 13.37
C ASP A 89 -22.82 4.09 12.31
N GLY A 90 -22.18 4.45 11.18
CA GLY A 90 -21.88 3.52 10.10
C GLY A 90 -23.13 2.99 9.36
N SER A 91 -24.27 3.69 9.44
CA SER A 91 -25.52 3.32 8.77
C SER A 91 -25.49 3.56 7.25
N GLU A 92 -24.46 4.24 6.74
CA GLU A 92 -24.33 4.54 5.32
C GLU A 92 -24.27 3.28 4.46
N ALA A 93 -24.92 3.38 3.29
CA ALA A 93 -24.76 2.37 2.26
C ALA A 93 -23.33 2.40 1.69
N ARG A 94 -22.81 1.23 1.28
CA ARG A 94 -21.48 1.12 0.71
C ARG A 94 -21.27 2.08 -0.47
N ALA A 95 -20.15 2.81 -0.44
CA ALA A 95 -19.65 3.57 -1.57
C ALA A 95 -18.26 3.06 -1.97
N ALA A 96 -18.01 2.88 -3.27
CA ALA A 96 -16.76 2.33 -3.81
C ALA A 96 -15.95 3.32 -4.65
N THR A 97 -16.56 4.44 -5.08
CA THR A 97 -15.90 5.50 -5.85
C THR A 97 -16.37 6.87 -5.41
N PHE A 98 -15.46 7.84 -5.44
CA PHE A 98 -15.71 9.21 -5.01
C PHE A 98 -15.07 10.16 -6.02
N GLU A 99 -15.81 11.16 -6.49
CA GLU A 99 -15.28 12.14 -7.44
C GLU A 99 -14.29 13.10 -6.76
N ASN A 100 -14.55 13.46 -5.51
CA ASN A 100 -13.70 14.37 -4.73
C ASN A 100 -13.34 13.79 -3.37
N ALA A 101 -12.17 14.20 -2.85
CA ALA A 101 -11.79 13.91 -1.48
C ALA A 101 -12.83 14.47 -0.49
N PRO A 102 -13.06 13.81 0.67
CA PRO A 102 -13.98 14.32 1.67
C PRO A 102 -13.47 15.63 2.27
N SER A 103 -14.39 16.54 2.59
CA SER A 103 -14.11 17.64 3.48
C SER A 103 -13.70 17.11 4.86
N ASN A 104 -13.22 17.98 5.75
CA ASN A 104 -12.86 17.53 7.09
C ASN A 104 -14.12 17.10 7.87
N CYS A 105 -14.20 15.80 8.17
CA CYS A 105 -15.29 15.15 8.89
C CYS A 105 -14.92 14.78 10.33
N LEU A 106 -13.69 15.09 10.75
CA LEU A 106 -13.20 14.76 12.08
C LEU A 106 -13.37 15.94 13.05
N ASP A 107 -13.75 15.62 14.28
CA ASP A 107 -13.72 16.55 15.41
C ASP A 107 -12.34 16.48 16.07
N ALA A 108 -11.63 17.62 16.11
CA ALA A 108 -10.28 17.70 16.67
C ALA A 108 -10.22 17.40 18.19
N SER A 109 -11.35 17.45 18.89
CA SER A 109 -11.44 17.14 20.33
C SER A 109 -11.56 15.65 20.62
N LYS A 110 -11.78 14.81 19.59
CA LYS A 110 -12.02 13.37 19.72
C LYS A 110 -10.80 12.56 19.34
N THR A 111 -10.74 11.34 19.83
CA THR A 111 -9.83 10.28 19.38
C THR A 111 -10.58 9.27 18.53
N TYR A 112 -10.01 8.89 17.40
CA TYR A 112 -10.60 7.93 16.47
C TYR A 112 -9.87 6.60 16.54
N THR A 113 -10.62 5.54 16.80
CA THR A 113 -10.11 4.16 16.77
C THR A 113 -10.85 3.38 15.72
N ALA A 114 -10.10 2.71 14.83
CA ALA A 114 -10.64 1.77 13.86
C ALA A 114 -10.47 0.34 14.37
N VAL A 115 -11.57 -0.40 14.49
CA VAL A 115 -11.58 -1.83 14.74
C VAL A 115 -11.67 -2.51 13.38
N VAL A 116 -10.62 -3.24 13.00
CA VAL A 116 -10.49 -3.93 11.72
C VAL A 116 -10.66 -5.43 11.96
N THR A 117 -11.75 -5.99 11.48
CA THR A 117 -12.00 -7.43 11.50
C THR A 117 -11.52 -8.05 10.19
N THR A 118 -10.67 -9.06 10.27
CA THR A 118 -10.16 -9.80 9.11
C THR A 118 -10.44 -11.29 9.26
N ASN A 119 -10.29 -12.05 8.18
CA ASN A 119 -10.31 -13.51 8.23
C ASN A 119 -9.09 -14.12 8.97
N LYS A 120 -8.12 -13.27 9.38
CA LYS A 120 -6.94 -13.67 10.18
C LYS A 120 -7.02 -13.22 11.64
N GLY A 121 -8.11 -12.58 12.05
CA GLY A 121 -8.33 -12.04 13.37
C GLY A 121 -8.68 -10.56 13.33
N GLU A 122 -8.85 -10.00 14.52
CA GLU A 122 -9.19 -8.58 14.71
C GLU A 122 -8.01 -7.81 15.27
N PHE A 123 -7.89 -6.54 14.89
CA PHE A 123 -6.94 -5.60 15.47
C PHE A 123 -7.53 -4.18 15.50
N SER A 124 -7.06 -3.37 16.43
CA SER A 124 -7.51 -1.98 16.58
C SER A 124 -6.37 -1.01 16.26
N ILE A 125 -6.70 0.08 15.58
CA ILE A 125 -5.79 1.15 15.19
C ILE A 125 -6.25 2.43 15.85
N VAL A 126 -5.39 3.11 16.62
CA VAL A 126 -5.60 4.52 16.99
C VAL A 126 -5.05 5.38 15.86
N LEU A 127 -5.88 6.29 15.34
CA LEU A 127 -5.54 7.19 14.25
C LEU A 127 -4.94 8.50 14.80
N ASP A 128 -3.87 8.97 14.16
CA ASP A 128 -3.17 10.20 14.53
C ASP A 128 -3.64 11.38 13.66
N GLN A 129 -4.82 11.91 13.94
CA GLN A 129 -5.38 13.06 13.24
C GLN A 129 -4.58 14.36 13.45
N ASN A 130 -3.68 14.41 14.44
CA ASN A 130 -2.85 15.59 14.69
C ASN A 130 -1.63 15.63 13.77
N LYS A 131 -1.03 14.46 13.48
CA LYS A 131 0.13 14.36 12.60
C LYS A 131 -0.26 14.15 11.13
N ALA A 132 -1.37 13.45 10.89
CA ALA A 132 -1.83 13.11 9.55
C ALA A 132 -3.35 13.34 9.39
N PRO A 133 -3.82 14.61 9.51
CA PRO A 133 -5.24 14.93 9.44
C PRO A 133 -5.91 14.50 8.13
N LEU A 134 -5.26 14.66 6.98
CA LEU A 134 -5.84 14.27 5.68
C LEU A 134 -6.00 12.75 5.59
N ALA A 135 -4.99 11.99 5.97
CA ALA A 135 -5.03 10.54 5.91
C ALA A 135 -6.02 9.96 6.91
N ALA A 136 -6.03 10.45 8.15
CA ALA A 136 -6.99 10.03 9.18
C ALA A 136 -8.44 10.34 8.74
N ASN A 137 -8.68 11.55 8.22
CA ASN A 137 -10.00 11.95 7.70
C ASN A 137 -10.46 11.08 6.53
N SER A 138 -9.58 10.85 5.55
CA SER A 138 -9.86 9.98 4.41
C SER A 138 -10.20 8.56 4.86
N PHE A 139 -9.37 7.98 5.74
CA PHE A 139 -9.58 6.62 6.23
C PHE A 139 -10.89 6.46 7.02
N VAL A 140 -11.19 7.38 7.94
CA VAL A 140 -12.45 7.36 8.72
C VAL A 140 -13.66 7.49 7.81
N THR A 141 -13.62 8.42 6.85
CA THR A 141 -14.71 8.64 5.89
C THR A 141 -14.95 7.39 5.05
N LEU A 142 -13.89 6.81 4.47
CA LEU A 142 -13.98 5.59 3.67
C LEU A 142 -14.50 4.40 4.50
N ALA A 143 -14.03 4.23 5.74
CA ALA A 143 -14.49 3.17 6.63
C ALA A 143 -15.99 3.29 6.94
N ARG A 144 -16.48 4.49 7.25
CA ARG A 144 -17.90 4.74 7.50
C ARG A 144 -18.78 4.52 6.26
N TYR A 145 -18.24 4.74 5.05
CA TYR A 145 -18.86 4.32 3.80
C TYR A 145 -18.67 2.85 3.46
N LYS A 146 -18.17 2.02 4.38
CA LYS A 146 -17.94 0.58 4.18
C LYS A 146 -17.07 0.26 2.97
N TYR A 147 -16.20 1.20 2.60
CA TYR A 147 -15.32 1.08 1.43
C TYR A 147 -14.39 -0.13 1.53
N PHE A 148 -13.85 -0.38 2.73
CA PHE A 148 -12.91 -1.47 2.97
C PHE A 148 -13.57 -2.83 3.21
N ASP A 149 -14.90 -2.88 3.44
CA ASP A 149 -15.60 -4.10 3.79
C ASP A 149 -15.53 -5.14 2.66
N ASN A 150 -15.21 -6.38 3.01
CA ASN A 150 -15.03 -7.50 2.09
C ASN A 150 -13.96 -7.27 0.99
N THR A 151 -12.97 -6.39 1.24
CA THR A 151 -11.84 -6.17 0.32
C THR A 151 -10.65 -7.05 0.71
N GLN A 152 -9.80 -7.36 -0.27
CA GLN A 152 -8.60 -8.17 -0.04
C GLN A 152 -7.34 -7.31 0.08
N CYS A 153 -6.41 -7.77 0.93
CA CYS A 153 -5.05 -7.25 0.92
C CYS A 153 -4.29 -7.92 -0.22
N HIS A 154 -3.97 -7.18 -1.25
CA HIS A 154 -3.43 -7.70 -2.50
C HIS A 154 -1.93 -8.01 -2.45
N ARG A 155 -1.22 -7.51 -1.44
CA ARG A 155 0.24 -7.67 -1.28
C ARG A 155 0.59 -7.91 0.18
N ALA A 156 1.39 -8.95 0.43
CA ALA A 156 1.94 -9.24 1.74
C ALA A 156 3.36 -9.79 1.60
N ILE A 157 4.35 -9.07 2.13
CA ILE A 157 5.76 -9.44 2.10
C ILE A 157 6.18 -9.83 3.50
N LEU A 158 6.73 -11.04 3.63
CA LEU A 158 7.18 -11.59 4.90
C LEU A 158 8.18 -10.65 5.58
N ASP A 159 7.97 -10.43 6.89
CA ASP A 159 8.81 -9.60 7.76
C ASP A 159 8.95 -8.14 7.30
N PHE A 160 7.96 -7.65 6.53
CA PHE A 160 7.95 -6.30 5.99
C PHE A 160 6.61 -5.61 6.17
N VAL A 161 5.67 -5.79 5.22
CA VAL A 161 4.36 -5.13 5.26
C VAL A 161 3.25 -6.01 4.68
N VAL A 162 2.01 -5.75 5.12
CA VAL A 162 0.77 -6.21 4.47
C VAL A 162 0.03 -4.99 3.95
N GLN A 163 -0.24 -4.95 2.63
CA GLN A 163 -0.85 -3.81 1.93
C GLN A 163 -2.28 -4.14 1.49
N CYS A 164 -3.20 -3.25 1.86
CA CYS A 164 -4.64 -3.38 1.70
C CYS A 164 -5.24 -2.08 1.13
N GLY A 165 -6.58 -1.99 1.08
CA GLY A 165 -7.30 -0.75 0.78
C GLY A 165 -7.52 -0.50 -0.70
N ASP A 166 -7.22 -1.47 -1.57
CA ASP A 166 -7.61 -1.48 -2.97
C ASP A 166 -8.87 -2.35 -3.13
N PRO A 167 -10.05 -1.79 -3.47
CA PRO A 167 -11.28 -2.57 -3.59
C PRO A 167 -11.25 -3.57 -4.76
N THR A 168 -10.32 -3.40 -5.71
CA THR A 168 -10.14 -4.29 -6.85
C THR A 168 -9.11 -5.40 -6.61
N ALA A 169 -8.35 -5.32 -5.51
CA ALA A 169 -7.25 -6.20 -5.16
C ALA A 169 -6.16 -6.35 -6.25
N THR A 170 -6.04 -5.37 -7.15
CA THR A 170 -5.04 -5.38 -8.26
C THR A 170 -3.75 -4.63 -7.91
N GLY A 171 -3.76 -3.83 -6.84
CA GLY A 171 -2.70 -2.90 -6.47
C GLY A 171 -2.78 -1.55 -7.20
N SER A 172 -3.76 -1.38 -8.10
CA SER A 172 -3.94 -0.16 -8.91
C SER A 172 -5.24 0.58 -8.61
N GLY A 173 -6.15 -0.02 -7.84
CA GLY A 173 -7.42 0.58 -7.48
C GLY A 173 -7.28 1.63 -6.36
N GLY A 174 -8.31 2.46 -6.25
CA GLY A 174 -8.36 3.54 -5.26
C GLY A 174 -9.74 4.19 -5.20
N PRO A 175 -9.91 5.23 -4.36
CA PRO A 175 -11.22 5.82 -4.09
C PRO A 175 -11.72 6.74 -5.21
N GLY A 176 -10.86 7.12 -6.17
CA GLY A 176 -11.15 8.08 -7.23
C GLY A 176 -10.51 9.45 -7.03
N TYR A 177 -9.92 9.71 -5.87
CA TYR A 177 -9.18 10.93 -5.56
C TYR A 177 -7.80 10.61 -4.96
N SER A 178 -6.96 11.62 -4.89
CA SER A 178 -5.69 11.57 -4.16
C SER A 178 -5.49 12.81 -3.30
N PHE A 179 -4.59 12.71 -2.29
CA PHE A 179 -4.28 13.81 -1.38
C PHE A 179 -2.78 13.86 -1.06
N ALA A 180 -2.36 15.01 -0.49
CA ALA A 180 -0.97 15.34 -0.21
C ALA A 180 -0.36 14.43 0.87
N ASP A 181 0.96 14.32 0.87
CA ASP A 181 1.72 13.62 1.88
C ASP A 181 1.75 14.39 3.22
N GLU A 182 1.71 13.62 4.32
CA GLU A 182 1.88 14.06 5.70
C GLU A 182 2.99 13.19 6.33
N LEU A 183 4.24 13.48 5.94
CA LEU A 183 5.36 12.59 6.19
C LEU A 183 5.84 12.62 7.64
N PRO A 184 6.16 11.44 8.23
CA PRO A 184 6.73 11.35 9.57
C PRO A 184 8.21 11.76 9.56
N GLN A 185 8.80 11.88 10.76
CA GLN A 185 10.24 11.97 10.90
C GLN A 185 10.90 10.59 10.67
N ALA A 186 12.18 10.61 10.29
CA ALA A 186 12.93 9.37 10.13
C ALA A 186 12.98 8.57 11.46
N GLY A 187 12.69 7.27 11.38
CA GLY A 187 12.69 6.37 12.54
C GLY A 187 11.37 6.37 13.36
N GLU A 188 10.31 7.02 12.89
CA GLU A 188 9.00 6.97 13.58
C GLU A 188 8.20 5.70 13.29
N TYR A 189 8.51 4.96 12.21
CA TYR A 189 7.86 3.67 11.95
C TYR A 189 8.20 2.63 13.00
N LYS A 190 7.20 1.85 13.39
CA LYS A 190 7.28 0.76 14.37
C LYS A 190 6.49 -0.45 13.88
N LEU A 191 6.67 -1.59 14.54
CA LEU A 191 5.78 -2.73 14.34
C LEU A 191 4.32 -2.31 14.60
N GLY A 192 3.42 -2.66 13.69
CA GLY A 192 2.02 -2.25 13.74
C GLY A 192 1.75 -0.80 13.33
N SER A 193 2.73 -0.05 12.83
CA SER A 193 2.47 1.25 12.19
C SER A 193 1.59 1.10 10.95
N ILE A 194 0.64 2.02 10.79
CA ILE A 194 -0.26 2.09 9.62
C ILE A 194 0.11 3.30 8.80
N ALA A 195 0.49 3.09 7.55
CA ALA A 195 0.90 4.17 6.66
C ALA A 195 0.24 4.06 5.29
N MET A 196 0.05 5.21 4.63
CA MET A 196 -0.52 5.26 3.28
C MET A 196 0.48 4.71 2.26
N ALA A 197 -0.01 3.83 1.38
CA ALA A 197 0.74 3.47 0.18
C ALA A 197 0.57 4.57 -0.87
N ASN A 198 1.62 4.84 -1.64
CA ASN A 198 1.62 5.85 -2.69
C ASN A 198 2.42 5.40 -3.92
N SER A 199 2.21 6.07 -5.06
CA SER A 199 2.94 5.88 -6.32
C SER A 199 3.93 7.01 -6.59
N GLY A 200 4.31 7.75 -5.57
CA GLY A 200 5.17 8.92 -5.58
C GLY A 200 4.58 10.04 -4.71
N PRO A 201 5.22 11.20 -4.64
CA PRO A 201 4.78 12.30 -3.79
C PRO A 201 3.33 12.74 -4.05
N ASN A 202 2.56 12.95 -2.98
CA ASN A 202 1.18 13.47 -3.02
C ASN A 202 0.19 12.60 -3.83
N THR A 203 0.36 11.28 -3.79
CA THR A 203 -0.53 10.33 -4.48
C THR A 203 -1.22 9.37 -3.50
N ASN A 204 -1.40 9.76 -2.24
CA ASN A 204 -2.16 8.98 -1.26
C ASN A 204 -3.62 8.86 -1.72
N GLY A 205 -4.19 7.66 -1.59
CA GLY A 205 -5.58 7.38 -1.93
C GLY A 205 -6.28 6.61 -0.81
N SER A 206 -6.67 5.36 -1.08
CA SER A 206 -7.24 4.45 -0.07
C SER A 206 -6.30 3.34 0.34
N GLN A 207 -5.25 3.07 -0.43
CA GLN A 207 -4.34 1.98 -0.13
C GLN A 207 -3.45 2.34 1.08
N PHE A 208 -3.34 1.41 2.01
CA PHE A 208 -2.50 1.53 3.20
C PHE A 208 -1.75 0.22 3.45
N PHE A 209 -0.72 0.29 4.26
CA PHE A 209 -0.02 -0.90 4.71
C PHE A 209 0.17 -0.91 6.23
N ILE A 210 0.26 -2.12 6.75
CA ILE A 210 0.58 -2.45 8.13
C ILE A 210 2.02 -2.92 8.15
N ILE A 211 2.86 -2.37 9.00
CA ILE A 211 4.22 -2.88 9.24
C ILE A 211 4.12 -4.13 10.10
N THR A 212 4.51 -5.27 9.52
CA THR A 212 4.37 -6.60 10.14
C THR A 212 5.70 -7.22 10.55
N GLY A 213 6.83 -6.54 10.29
CA GLY A 213 8.15 -7.05 10.64
C GLY A 213 9.24 -5.99 10.63
N ASP A 214 10.46 -6.40 11.04
CA ASP A 214 11.59 -5.50 11.28
C ASP A 214 12.08 -4.76 10.03
N GLN A 215 11.93 -5.36 8.84
CA GLN A 215 12.31 -4.70 7.60
C GLN A 215 11.42 -3.48 7.32
N GLY A 216 10.14 -3.51 7.73
CA GLY A 216 9.21 -2.40 7.57
C GLY A 216 9.56 -1.20 8.44
N ILE A 217 10.14 -1.44 9.63
CA ILE A 217 10.56 -0.37 10.55
C ILE A 217 11.67 0.49 9.94
N THR A 218 12.47 -0.06 9.04
CA THR A 218 13.60 0.63 8.40
C THR A 218 13.23 1.44 7.16
N LEU A 219 11.94 1.56 6.83
CA LEU A 219 11.46 2.36 5.70
C LEU A 219 11.91 3.83 5.83
N PRO A 220 12.29 4.47 4.71
CA PRO A 220 12.49 5.91 4.70
C PRO A 220 11.15 6.64 4.96
N PRO A 221 11.15 7.87 5.50
CA PRO A 221 9.95 8.63 5.82
C PRO A 221 9.29 9.19 4.53
N SER A 222 8.83 8.29 3.67
CA SER A 222 8.23 8.61 2.36
C SER A 222 6.75 8.20 2.26
N TYR A 223 6.17 7.76 3.39
CA TYR A 223 4.80 7.28 3.48
C TYR A 223 4.11 7.94 4.67
N THR A 224 2.94 8.53 4.46
CA THR A 224 2.16 9.18 5.52
C THR A 224 1.81 8.20 6.63
N LEU A 225 2.40 8.38 7.81
CA LEU A 225 2.13 7.59 9.01
C LEU A 225 0.90 8.17 9.71
N PHE A 226 -0.23 7.46 9.69
CA PHE A 226 -1.50 7.99 10.19
C PHE A 226 -2.15 7.17 11.30
N GLY A 227 -1.53 6.07 11.73
CA GLY A 227 -2.08 5.24 12.80
C GLY A 227 -1.10 4.23 13.36
N GLN A 228 -1.49 3.65 14.50
CA GLN A 228 -0.74 2.62 15.20
C GLN A 228 -1.69 1.53 15.71
N VAL A 229 -1.32 0.27 15.50
CA VAL A 229 -2.03 -0.86 16.09
C VAL A 229 -1.87 -0.84 17.61
N THR A 230 -2.98 -0.89 18.34
CA THR A 230 -3.04 -0.88 19.81
C THR A 230 -3.60 -2.18 20.41
N SER A 231 -4.33 -2.97 19.61
CA SER A 231 -4.81 -4.29 19.98
C SER A 231 -4.57 -5.25 18.81
N GLY A 232 -4.29 -6.52 19.07
CA GLY A 232 -3.98 -7.53 18.04
C GLY A 232 -2.53 -7.51 17.53
N LEU A 233 -1.64 -6.71 18.16
CA LEU A 233 -0.23 -6.61 17.78
C LEU A 233 0.51 -7.95 17.94
N ASP A 234 0.17 -8.71 19.00
CA ASP A 234 0.83 -9.99 19.33
C ASP A 234 0.06 -11.21 18.80
N THR A 235 -1.10 -11.01 18.16
CA THR A 235 -1.97 -12.09 17.66
C THR A 235 -2.26 -11.95 16.17
N THR A 236 -3.00 -10.92 15.78
CA THR A 236 -3.45 -10.73 14.40
C THR A 236 -2.34 -10.25 13.47
N VAL A 237 -1.48 -9.33 13.92
CA VAL A 237 -0.35 -8.84 13.10
C VAL A 237 0.61 -9.98 12.72
N PRO A 238 1.01 -10.89 13.63
CA PRO A 238 1.76 -12.09 13.26
C PRO A 238 1.01 -13.04 12.31
N ALA A 239 -0.32 -13.19 12.46
CA ALA A 239 -1.12 -14.02 11.57
C ALA A 239 -1.20 -13.42 10.15
N LEU A 240 -1.27 -12.09 10.02
CA LEU A 240 -1.17 -11.38 8.73
C LEU A 240 0.22 -11.59 8.10
N ASN A 241 1.28 -11.48 8.91
CA ASN A 241 2.65 -11.72 8.45
C ASN A 241 2.86 -13.16 7.98
N ALA A 242 2.28 -14.15 8.67
CA ALA A 242 2.38 -15.55 8.28
C ALA A 242 1.69 -15.88 6.94
N ALA A 243 0.67 -15.11 6.54
CA ALA A 243 0.00 -15.24 5.25
C ALA A 243 0.81 -14.62 4.08
N SER A 244 1.96 -14.00 4.35
CA SER A 244 2.79 -13.31 3.37
C SER A 244 3.48 -14.28 2.39
N ASN A 245 3.72 -13.80 1.18
CA ASN A 245 4.50 -14.52 0.18
C ASN A 245 6.01 -14.32 0.44
N PRO A 246 6.76 -15.37 0.77
CA PRO A 246 8.18 -15.28 1.05
C PRO A 246 9.05 -15.21 -0.21
N ASP A 247 8.49 -15.47 -1.41
CA ASP A 247 9.26 -15.40 -2.66
C ASP A 247 9.62 -13.94 -3.00
N PRO A 248 10.90 -13.56 -2.99
CA PRO A 248 11.31 -12.20 -3.33
C PRO A 248 10.94 -11.79 -4.77
N ALA A 249 10.83 -12.76 -5.69
CA ALA A 249 10.47 -12.49 -7.08
C ALA A 249 8.99 -12.13 -7.22
N ALA A 250 8.12 -12.69 -6.38
CA ALA A 250 6.71 -12.37 -6.34
C ALA A 250 6.42 -10.98 -5.74
N ASN A 251 7.38 -10.40 -4.99
CA ASN A 251 7.20 -9.11 -4.30
C ASN A 251 5.91 -9.06 -3.45
N GLY A 252 5.55 -10.20 -2.84
CA GLY A 252 4.38 -10.34 -1.98
C GLY A 252 3.04 -10.47 -2.71
N VAL A 253 3.02 -10.63 -4.03
CA VAL A 253 1.79 -10.71 -4.85
C VAL A 253 1.74 -12.04 -5.61
N PRO A 254 0.62 -12.82 -5.44
CA PRO A 254 -0.36 -12.67 -4.38
C PRO A 254 0.20 -13.10 -3.03
N PRO A 255 -0.45 -12.78 -1.90
CA PRO A 255 -0.19 -13.45 -0.62
C PRO A 255 -0.35 -14.96 -0.74
N LEU A 256 0.36 -15.75 0.09
CA LEU A 256 0.19 -17.22 0.11
C LEU A 256 -1.21 -17.62 0.56
N GLU A 257 -1.76 -16.89 1.49
CA GLU A 257 -3.13 -17.07 1.95
C GLU A 257 -3.89 -15.76 1.76
N ILE A 258 -5.12 -15.86 1.27
CA ILE A 258 -5.99 -14.69 1.09
C ILE A 258 -6.22 -14.00 2.43
N ILE A 259 -5.94 -12.71 2.48
CA ILE A 259 -6.22 -11.83 3.60
C ILE A 259 -7.42 -10.95 3.21
N THR A 260 -8.54 -11.08 3.92
CA THR A 260 -9.76 -10.31 3.66
C THR A 260 -10.06 -9.41 4.85
N ILE A 261 -10.26 -8.12 4.60
CA ILE A 261 -10.88 -7.20 5.56
C ILE A 261 -12.38 -7.45 5.50
N VAL A 262 -12.93 -8.02 6.57
CA VAL A 262 -14.37 -8.30 6.67
C VAL A 262 -15.14 -7.01 6.92
N SER A 263 -14.65 -6.18 7.84
CA SER A 263 -15.24 -4.87 8.14
C SER A 263 -14.23 -3.94 8.83
N VAL A 264 -14.50 -2.63 8.74
CA VAL A 264 -13.80 -1.60 9.51
C VAL A 264 -14.84 -0.74 10.23
N VAL A 265 -14.82 -0.76 11.56
CA VAL A 265 -15.73 0.01 12.41
C VAL A 265 -14.95 1.12 13.10
N ILE A 266 -15.45 2.36 12.99
CA ILE A 266 -14.83 3.54 13.64
C ILE A 266 -15.56 3.82 14.95
N THR A 267 -14.80 3.95 16.02
CA THR A 267 -15.27 4.44 17.32
C THR A 267 -14.63 5.78 17.66
N GLU A 268 -15.39 6.62 18.35
CA GLU A 268 -14.97 7.97 18.80
C GLU A 268 -14.97 8.03 20.33
N SER A 269 -13.96 8.65 20.92
CA SER A 269 -13.86 8.89 22.37
C SER A 269 -13.35 10.29 22.68
#